data_d77c8ae73ebf203dfe276326e0f7491f
#
_entry.id   d77c8ae73ebf203dfe276326e0f7491f
#
_cell.length_a   1.000
_cell.length_b   1.000
_cell.length_c   1.000
_cell.angle_alpha   90.00
_cell.angle_beta   90.00
_cell.angle_gamma   90.00
#
_symmetry.space_group_name_H-M   'P 1'
#
loop_
_entity.id
_entity.type
_entity.pdbx_description
1 polymer ?
#
loop_
_entity_poly.entity_id
_entity_poly.type
_entity_poly.pdbx_seq_one_letter_code
_entity_poly.pdbx_strand_id
1 'polypeptide(L)'
;IEEYGYTVSSIDGAAGAVCMAVADPEEGFFLELVPGGKWVAKRVADDEVECRPNCFGTQEIDFSDTKNFICSKNLRSYALENGLWKEGEPFNFTKIYGTGPLANDTYGGADWPVNRMRRWNCLHTLCNVDSDPFAKVYCAKPQRKLTARDVMHALTSTMEGTRFDLSLAPEAGVHHNPLWMTTSTSVGQGGTVVSMVYDLRPNTSPAAGCMWVACAAAKLAVYVPVFTAGEGLPEAYTWGECGEYDLGSAWWAFQEIGELCYRRYDEIANDLVIPVFDEMQQGFLEEREKLYERRASPEEVRAFSHAAAASAYAKARELGKYVKGKYLCNTVLSWL
;
A
#
# COMPACT_ATOMS: atom_id res chain seq x y z
N ILE A 1 0.23 22.48 6.88
CA ILE A 1 -0.96 22.17 7.71
C ILE A 1 -1.25 23.33 8.64
N GLU A 2 -0.27 23.83 9.38
CA GLU A 2 -0.47 24.96 10.32
C GLU A 2 -0.89 26.24 9.59
N GLU A 3 -0.39 26.52 8.40
CA GLU A 3 -0.67 27.71 7.63
C GLU A 3 -1.97 27.63 6.81
N TYR A 4 -2.19 26.49 6.13
CA TYR A 4 -3.30 26.31 5.19
C TYR A 4 -4.41 25.37 5.72
N GLY A 5 -4.18 24.71 6.86
CA GLY A 5 -5.06 23.66 7.36
C GLY A 5 -5.05 22.42 6.47
N TYR A 6 -6.02 21.57 6.66
CA TYR A 6 -6.39 20.55 5.67
C TYR A 6 -7.91 20.41 5.66
N THR A 7 -8.44 20.15 4.48
CA THR A 7 -9.88 20.01 4.30
C THR A 7 -10.29 18.58 4.62
N VAL A 8 -11.12 18.42 5.62
CA VAL A 8 -11.84 17.18 5.86
C VAL A 8 -13.09 17.21 5.01
N SER A 9 -13.12 16.49 3.90
CA SER A 9 -14.38 16.22 3.22
C SER A 9 -15.11 15.14 4.00
N SER A 10 -16.17 15.48 4.70
CA SER A 10 -17.11 14.50 5.20
C SER A 10 -17.96 14.03 4.03
N ILE A 11 -17.65 12.89 3.47
CA ILE A 11 -18.62 12.14 2.70
C ILE A 11 -19.43 11.35 3.75
N ASP A 12 -20.71 11.61 3.86
CA ASP A 12 -21.65 10.92 4.74
C ASP A 12 -21.33 10.96 6.27
N GLY A 13 -20.80 12.07 6.74
CA GLY A 13 -20.55 12.24 8.20
C GLY A 13 -19.32 11.52 8.73
N ALA A 14 -18.53 10.90 7.89
CA ALA A 14 -17.26 10.31 8.28
C ALA A 14 -16.23 11.43 8.50
N ALA A 15 -15.77 11.61 9.71
CA ALA A 15 -14.66 12.50 10.02
C ALA A 15 -13.39 11.93 9.38
N GLY A 16 -12.85 12.63 8.37
CA GLY A 16 -11.68 12.19 7.64
C GLY A 16 -10.41 12.31 8.47
N ALA A 17 -10.09 11.31 9.24
CA ALA A 17 -8.75 11.15 9.77
C ALA A 17 -7.81 10.73 8.62
N VAL A 18 -6.62 11.32 8.58
CA VAL A 18 -5.62 11.03 7.54
C VAL A 18 -4.36 10.50 8.21
N CYS A 19 -3.81 9.44 7.64
CA CYS A 19 -2.50 8.94 7.98
C CYS A 19 -1.62 8.93 6.73
N MET A 20 -0.45 9.55 6.79
CA MET A 20 0.50 9.66 5.69
C MET A 20 1.88 9.20 6.14
N ALA A 21 2.57 8.44 5.31
CA ALA A 21 4.00 8.20 5.45
C ALA A 21 4.76 9.32 4.72
N VAL A 22 5.75 9.91 5.40
CA VAL A 22 6.66 10.92 4.85
C VAL A 22 8.07 10.46 5.14
N ALA A 23 8.91 10.37 4.12
CA ALA A 23 10.27 9.87 4.30
C ALA A 23 11.25 10.55 3.35
N ASP A 24 12.49 10.61 3.78
CA ASP A 24 13.66 10.85 2.96
C ASP A 24 14.65 9.66 3.10
N PRO A 25 15.87 9.71 2.52
CA PRO A 25 16.82 8.61 2.65
C PRO A 25 17.38 8.38 4.07
N GLU A 26 17.16 9.28 4.99
CA GLU A 26 17.74 9.24 6.35
C GLU A 26 16.71 8.89 7.41
N GLU A 27 15.46 9.37 7.25
CA GLU A 27 14.40 9.14 8.24
C GLU A 27 13.01 9.08 7.64
N GLY A 28 12.08 8.49 8.39
CA GLY A 28 10.68 8.38 8.01
C GLY A 28 9.74 8.69 9.18
N PHE A 29 8.61 9.31 8.86
CA PHE A 29 7.58 9.67 9.81
C PHE A 29 6.21 9.16 9.35
N PHE A 30 5.39 8.79 10.31
CA PHE A 30 3.94 8.75 10.12
C PHE A 30 3.32 10.04 10.62
N LEU A 31 2.67 10.77 9.73
CA LEU A 31 1.88 11.96 10.03
C LEU A 31 0.41 11.55 10.17
N GLU A 32 -0.12 11.69 11.36
CA GLU A 32 -1.51 11.37 11.69
C GLU A 32 -2.28 12.65 12.01
N LEU A 33 -3.33 12.92 11.22
CA LEU A 33 -4.09 14.16 11.27
C LEU A 33 -5.52 13.91 11.78
N VAL A 34 -5.93 14.75 12.70
CA VAL A 34 -7.31 14.78 13.26
C VAL A 34 -8.01 16.06 12.79
N PRO A 35 -9.32 16.05 12.52
CA PRO A 35 -10.07 17.25 12.17
C PRO A 35 -9.80 18.42 13.11
N GLY A 36 -9.78 19.64 12.54
CA GLY A 36 -9.53 20.89 13.30
C GLY A 36 -8.05 21.15 13.57
N GLY A 37 -7.16 20.70 12.69
CA GLY A 37 -5.73 21.07 12.69
C GLY A 37 -4.91 20.47 13.82
N LYS A 38 -5.34 19.35 14.36
CA LYS A 38 -4.58 18.58 15.35
C LYS A 38 -3.83 17.45 14.64
N TRP A 39 -2.54 17.29 14.94
CA TRP A 39 -1.73 16.29 14.30
C TRP A 39 -0.51 15.90 15.14
N VAL A 40 0.00 14.72 14.85
CA VAL A 40 1.29 14.24 15.31
C VAL A 40 2.06 13.64 14.13
N ALA A 41 3.34 13.95 14.05
CA ALA A 41 4.30 13.22 13.21
C ALA A 41 5.19 12.40 14.14
N LYS A 42 5.08 11.07 14.05
CA LYS A 42 5.89 10.14 14.81
C LYS A 42 6.99 9.58 13.92
N ARG A 43 8.25 9.74 14.33
CA ARG A 43 9.39 9.13 13.67
C ARG A 43 9.33 7.60 13.79
N VAL A 44 9.59 6.91 12.71
CA VAL A 44 9.81 5.45 12.71
C VAL A 44 11.25 5.20 13.13
N ALA A 45 11.47 4.27 14.04
CA ALA A 45 12.82 3.90 14.46
C ALA A 45 13.62 3.27 13.29
N ASP A 46 14.93 3.52 13.25
CA ASP A 46 15.79 3.15 12.11
C ASP A 46 15.87 1.63 11.86
N ASP A 47 15.54 0.83 12.87
CA ASP A 47 15.60 -0.62 12.84
C ASP A 47 14.21 -1.29 13.03
N GLU A 48 13.12 -0.54 12.83
CA GLU A 48 11.76 -1.03 13.00
C GLU A 48 10.92 -0.86 11.72
N VAL A 49 9.90 -1.70 11.63
CA VAL A 49 8.81 -1.58 10.67
C VAL A 49 7.55 -1.18 11.43
N GLU A 50 6.86 -0.19 10.92
CA GLU A 50 5.53 0.19 11.40
C GLU A 50 4.52 0.08 10.26
N CYS A 51 3.27 -0.25 10.60
CA CYS A 51 2.18 -0.34 9.64
C CYS A 51 0.98 0.51 10.13
N ARG A 52 0.40 1.25 9.19
CA ARG A 52 -0.82 2.04 9.40
C ARG A 52 -1.91 1.54 8.46
N PRO A 53 -2.76 0.62 8.89
CA PRO A 53 -4.00 0.31 8.16
C PRO A 53 -4.96 1.50 8.27
N ASN A 54 -6.26 1.27 8.10
CA ASN A 54 -7.26 2.35 8.19
C ASN A 54 -7.49 2.84 9.63
N CYS A 55 -6.41 3.13 10.37
CA CYS A 55 -6.47 3.62 11.75
C CYS A 55 -5.17 4.31 12.15
N PHE A 56 -5.23 5.11 13.20
CA PHE A 56 -4.04 5.64 13.85
C PHE A 56 -3.23 4.53 14.53
N GLY A 57 -1.93 4.75 14.64
CA GLY A 57 -1.01 3.81 15.28
C GLY A 57 -0.07 4.44 16.29
N THR A 58 0.03 5.77 16.36
CA THR A 58 0.83 6.44 17.37
C THR A 58 0.22 6.20 18.75
N GLN A 59 1.03 5.60 19.62
CA GLN A 59 0.64 5.27 20.98
C GLN A 59 0.97 6.43 21.93
N GLU A 60 1.72 6.21 22.98
CA GLU A 60 2.11 7.23 23.93
C GLU A 60 3.07 8.25 23.32
N ILE A 61 2.79 9.52 23.54
CA ILE A 61 3.62 10.63 23.09
C ILE A 61 4.41 11.16 24.28
N ASP A 62 5.74 11.16 24.17
CA ASP A 62 6.62 11.94 25.02
C ASP A 62 6.83 13.33 24.38
N PHE A 63 6.18 14.35 24.90
CA PHE A 63 6.30 15.72 24.38
C PHE A 63 7.67 16.36 24.65
N SER A 64 8.53 15.74 25.45
CA SER A 64 9.92 16.18 25.63
C SER A 64 10.85 15.62 24.55
N ASP A 65 10.48 14.52 23.90
CA ASP A 65 11.20 13.90 22.81
C ASP A 65 10.84 14.53 21.46
N THR A 66 11.35 15.71 21.21
CA THR A 66 11.10 16.47 19.98
C THR A 66 11.79 15.88 18.74
N LYS A 67 12.67 14.89 18.92
CA LYS A 67 13.28 14.16 17.81
C LYS A 67 12.29 13.14 17.21
N ASN A 68 11.58 12.43 18.07
CA ASN A 68 10.70 11.34 17.62
C ASN A 68 9.22 11.76 17.51
N PHE A 69 8.85 12.90 18.12
CA PHE A 69 7.47 13.41 18.06
C PHE A 69 7.44 14.89 17.73
N ILE A 70 6.79 15.23 16.63
CA ILE A 70 6.46 16.61 16.27
C ILE A 70 4.95 16.73 16.31
N CYS A 71 4.43 17.70 17.07
CA CYS A 71 2.99 17.80 17.32
C CYS A 71 2.47 19.21 17.06
N SER A 72 1.20 19.32 16.68
CA SER A 72 0.51 20.61 16.66
C SER A 72 0.44 21.21 18.06
N LYS A 73 0.55 22.54 18.14
CA LYS A 73 0.58 23.28 19.42
C LYS A 73 -0.66 23.07 20.29
N ASN A 74 -1.82 22.84 19.64
CA ASN A 74 -3.12 22.69 20.30
C ASN A 74 -3.47 21.23 20.63
N LEU A 75 -2.57 20.26 20.40
CA LEU A 75 -2.89 18.84 20.57
C LEU A 75 -3.28 18.49 22.00
N ARG A 76 -2.47 18.91 22.99
CA ARG A 76 -2.74 18.65 24.42
C ARG A 76 -3.88 19.48 24.98
N SER A 77 -3.88 20.80 24.70
CA SER A 77 -4.90 21.70 25.25
C SER A 77 -6.30 21.30 24.77
N TYR A 78 -6.45 20.97 23.51
CA TYR A 78 -7.74 20.50 22.99
C TYR A 78 -8.22 19.22 23.67
N ALA A 79 -7.34 18.24 23.89
CA ALA A 79 -7.72 17.00 24.56
C ALA A 79 -8.17 17.25 26.01
N LEU A 80 -7.48 18.15 26.72
CA LEU A 80 -7.82 18.53 28.11
C LEU A 80 -9.15 19.28 28.19
N GLU A 81 -9.31 20.32 27.37
CA GLU A 81 -10.52 21.18 27.32
C GLU A 81 -11.78 20.40 26.95
N ASN A 82 -11.65 19.36 26.14
CA ASN A 82 -12.78 18.52 25.73
C ASN A 82 -12.93 17.25 26.56
N GLY A 83 -12.18 17.09 27.65
CA GLY A 83 -12.30 15.95 28.56
C GLY A 83 -11.88 14.60 27.96
N LEU A 84 -11.12 14.63 26.85
CA LEU A 84 -10.63 13.44 26.17
C LEU A 84 -9.38 12.85 26.85
N TRP A 85 -8.68 13.67 27.64
CA TRP A 85 -7.49 13.31 28.38
C TRP A 85 -7.44 14.09 29.69
N LYS A 86 -6.77 13.52 30.70
CA LYS A 86 -6.55 14.18 32.00
C LYS A 86 -5.08 14.41 32.24
N GLU A 87 -4.75 15.56 32.79
CA GLU A 87 -3.37 15.90 33.14
C GLU A 87 -2.78 14.89 34.13
N GLY A 88 -1.53 14.46 33.88
CA GLY A 88 -0.85 13.44 34.66
C GLY A 88 -1.07 12.00 34.17
N GLU A 89 -1.97 11.76 33.24
CA GLU A 89 -2.10 10.45 32.56
C GLU A 89 -1.17 10.37 31.34
N PRO A 90 -0.73 9.15 30.92
CA PRO A 90 -0.02 8.99 29.66
C PRO A 90 -0.86 9.49 28.48
N PHE A 91 -0.26 10.27 27.59
CA PHE A 91 -0.94 10.81 26.42
C PHE A 91 -0.87 9.82 25.26
N ASN A 92 -1.84 8.91 25.20
CA ASN A 92 -1.93 7.93 24.11
C ASN A 92 -2.79 8.50 22.98
N PHE A 93 -2.14 8.86 21.85
CA PHE A 93 -2.79 9.52 20.73
C PHE A 93 -3.92 8.67 20.12
N THR A 94 -3.66 7.39 19.85
CA THR A 94 -4.66 6.48 19.26
C THR A 94 -5.87 6.32 20.20
N LYS A 95 -5.66 6.24 21.52
CA LYS A 95 -6.75 6.12 22.48
C LYS A 95 -7.58 7.40 22.57
N ILE A 96 -6.92 8.57 22.49
CA ILE A 96 -7.57 9.87 22.64
C ILE A 96 -8.33 10.26 21.38
N TYR A 97 -7.72 10.06 20.20
CA TYR A 97 -8.23 10.56 18.93
C TYR A 97 -8.69 9.49 17.95
N GLY A 98 -8.27 8.24 18.14
CA GLY A 98 -8.57 7.12 17.24
C GLY A 98 -9.72 6.23 17.71
N THR A 99 -10.39 6.57 18.81
CA THR A 99 -11.53 5.84 19.37
C THR A 99 -12.60 6.80 19.85
N GLY A 100 -13.85 6.36 19.97
CA GLY A 100 -14.94 7.18 20.48
C GLY A 100 -15.57 8.13 19.44
N PRO A 101 -16.25 9.22 19.87
CA PRO A 101 -17.08 10.06 18.99
C PRO A 101 -16.34 10.78 17.86
N LEU A 102 -15.01 10.90 17.96
CA LEU A 102 -14.15 11.52 16.93
C LEU A 102 -13.63 10.49 15.91
N ALA A 103 -13.71 9.20 16.23
CA ALA A 103 -13.45 8.12 15.31
C ALA A 103 -14.79 7.61 14.77
N ASN A 104 -14.90 7.50 13.46
CA ASN A 104 -16.06 6.87 12.89
C ASN A 104 -16.06 5.38 13.25
N ASP A 105 -16.98 4.97 14.11
CA ASP A 105 -17.12 3.59 14.59
C ASP A 105 -17.31 2.56 13.47
N THR A 106 -17.66 3.02 12.26
CA THR A 106 -17.94 2.15 11.11
C THR A 106 -16.68 1.59 10.44
N TYR A 107 -15.53 2.29 10.56
CA TYR A 107 -14.26 1.86 9.92
C TYR A 107 -13.02 2.00 10.81
N GLY A 108 -13.18 2.36 12.10
CA GLY A 108 -12.18 3.25 12.51
C GLY A 108 -11.35 3.03 13.69
N GLY A 109 -11.55 2.23 14.55
CA GLY A 109 -10.64 2.13 15.68
C GLY A 109 -9.41 1.26 15.35
N ALA A 110 -8.28 1.58 15.95
CA ALA A 110 -7.09 0.72 15.93
C ALA A 110 -7.40 -0.72 16.40
N ASP A 111 -8.48 -0.85 17.13
CA ASP A 111 -8.94 -2.11 17.70
C ASP A 111 -9.95 -2.87 16.83
N TRP A 112 -10.35 -2.31 15.67
CA TRP A 112 -11.20 -3.05 14.77
C TRP A 112 -10.49 -4.28 14.20
N PRO A 113 -11.14 -5.46 14.12
CA PRO A 113 -10.53 -6.71 13.68
C PRO A 113 -9.79 -6.61 12.35
N VAL A 114 -10.38 -5.93 11.35
CA VAL A 114 -9.76 -5.73 10.03
C VAL A 114 -8.43 -4.97 10.13
N ASN A 115 -8.36 -3.90 10.91
CA ASN A 115 -7.15 -3.12 11.07
C ASN A 115 -6.05 -3.90 11.82
N ARG A 116 -6.43 -4.69 12.81
CA ARG A 116 -5.50 -5.57 13.53
C ARG A 116 -4.93 -6.64 12.61
N MET A 117 -5.78 -7.30 11.81
CA MET A 117 -5.36 -8.32 10.86
C MET A 117 -4.42 -7.75 9.80
N ARG A 118 -4.72 -6.59 9.21
CA ARG A 118 -3.84 -5.94 8.23
C ARG A 118 -2.49 -5.55 8.83
N ARG A 119 -2.49 -4.99 10.03
CA ARG A 119 -1.24 -4.65 10.73
C ARG A 119 -0.42 -5.89 11.04
N TRP A 120 -1.05 -6.93 11.57
CA TRP A 120 -0.41 -8.21 11.80
C TRP A 120 0.15 -8.81 10.50
N ASN A 121 -0.63 -8.83 9.42
CA ASN A 121 -0.19 -9.35 8.12
C ASN A 121 1.08 -8.64 7.63
N CYS A 122 1.11 -7.31 7.70
CA CYS A 122 2.29 -6.53 7.34
C CYS A 122 3.51 -6.89 8.22
N LEU A 123 3.35 -6.90 9.53
CA LEU A 123 4.45 -7.18 10.47
C LEU A 123 4.86 -8.67 10.43
N HIS A 124 3.93 -9.60 10.20
CA HIS A 124 4.23 -11.00 9.99
C HIS A 124 5.09 -11.19 8.73
N THR A 125 4.66 -10.61 7.60
CA THR A 125 5.37 -10.73 6.32
C THR A 125 6.76 -10.11 6.35
N LEU A 126 6.93 -8.94 6.99
CA LEU A 126 8.20 -8.21 6.98
C LEU A 126 9.13 -8.56 8.14
N CYS A 127 8.59 -8.98 9.28
CA CYS A 127 9.33 -9.14 10.52
C CYS A 127 9.16 -10.53 11.17
N ASN A 128 8.41 -11.45 10.55
CA ASN A 128 8.08 -12.78 11.11
C ASN A 128 7.40 -12.69 12.48
N VAL A 129 6.54 -11.72 12.70
CA VAL A 129 5.76 -11.60 13.93
C VAL A 129 4.75 -12.75 13.98
N ASP A 130 4.93 -13.68 14.91
CA ASP A 130 4.07 -14.85 15.10
C ASP A 130 3.17 -14.74 16.34
N SER A 131 2.82 -13.52 16.72
CA SER A 131 1.86 -13.24 17.78
C SER A 131 0.42 -13.43 17.31
N ASP A 132 -0.52 -13.46 18.27
CA ASP A 132 -1.94 -13.36 17.94
C ASP A 132 -2.18 -12.06 17.15
N PRO A 133 -2.87 -12.10 16.00
CA PRO A 133 -3.24 -10.89 15.24
C PRO A 133 -3.96 -9.83 16.07
N PHE A 134 -4.67 -10.24 17.11
CA PHE A 134 -5.35 -9.35 18.03
C PHE A 134 -4.47 -8.80 19.16
N ALA A 135 -3.20 -9.21 19.24
CA ALA A 135 -2.23 -8.57 20.10
C ALA A 135 -1.96 -7.12 19.65
N LYS A 136 -1.69 -6.24 20.63
CA LYS A 136 -1.43 -4.82 20.36
C LYS A 136 0.04 -4.59 19.98
N VAL A 137 0.47 -5.19 18.87
CA VAL A 137 1.80 -4.99 18.28
C VAL A 137 1.69 -3.94 17.19
N TYR A 138 2.37 -2.80 17.34
CA TYR A 138 2.30 -1.67 16.43
C TYR A 138 3.56 -1.52 15.56
N CYS A 139 4.70 -2.02 16.03
CA CYS A 139 5.97 -2.06 15.32
C CYS A 139 6.71 -3.36 15.61
N ALA A 140 7.66 -3.71 14.76
CA ALA A 140 8.53 -4.87 14.95
C ALA A 140 9.86 -4.68 14.21
N LYS A 141 10.90 -5.39 14.69
CA LYS A 141 12.21 -5.39 14.04
C LYS A 141 12.30 -6.51 13.01
N PRO A 142 12.67 -6.21 11.76
CA PRO A 142 12.91 -7.23 10.77
C PRO A 142 14.19 -8.02 11.12
N GLN A 143 14.22 -9.29 10.78
CA GLN A 143 15.38 -10.17 11.06
C GLN A 143 16.55 -9.92 10.09
N ARG A 144 16.33 -9.18 9.01
CA ARG A 144 17.31 -8.79 8.00
C ARG A 144 16.95 -7.44 7.42
N LYS A 145 17.89 -6.84 6.69
CA LYS A 145 17.59 -5.63 5.90
C LYS A 145 16.53 -5.95 4.85
N LEU A 146 15.50 -5.13 4.81
CA LEU A 146 14.41 -5.24 3.84
C LEU A 146 14.79 -4.59 2.50
N THR A 147 14.20 -5.10 1.44
CA THR A 147 14.31 -4.58 0.07
C THR A 147 12.97 -4.04 -0.40
N ALA A 148 12.94 -3.30 -1.51
CA ALA A 148 11.70 -2.89 -2.14
C ALA A 148 10.80 -4.09 -2.49
N ARG A 149 11.38 -5.24 -2.90
CA ARG A 149 10.63 -6.46 -3.17
C ARG A 149 9.90 -7.01 -1.94
N ASP A 150 10.52 -6.94 -0.76
CA ASP A 150 9.87 -7.38 0.48
C ASP A 150 8.64 -6.53 0.79
N VAL A 151 8.74 -5.21 0.59
CA VAL A 151 7.62 -4.30 0.79
C VAL A 151 6.52 -4.53 -0.25
N MET A 152 6.87 -4.73 -1.53
CA MET A 152 5.91 -5.13 -2.57
C MET A 152 5.17 -6.41 -2.18
N HIS A 153 5.90 -7.42 -1.70
CA HIS A 153 5.30 -8.67 -1.23
C HIS A 153 4.32 -8.45 -0.07
N ALA A 154 4.68 -7.63 0.92
CA ALA A 154 3.78 -7.30 2.02
C ALA A 154 2.51 -6.58 1.54
N LEU A 155 2.62 -5.68 0.54
CA LEU A 155 1.49 -4.94 -0.02
C LEU A 155 0.56 -5.82 -0.89
N THR A 156 1.04 -6.96 -1.36
CA THR A 156 0.26 -7.93 -2.14
C THR A 156 -0.18 -9.14 -1.33
N SER A 157 0.24 -9.25 -0.07
CA SER A 157 -0.03 -10.42 0.76
C SER A 157 -1.53 -10.59 1.05
N THR A 158 -2.00 -11.80 0.82
CA THR A 158 -3.32 -12.30 1.20
C THR A 158 -3.23 -13.34 2.34
N MET A 159 -2.16 -13.22 3.15
CA MET A 159 -1.84 -14.07 4.30
C MET A 159 -1.49 -15.51 3.92
N GLU A 160 -0.91 -15.70 2.74
CA GLU A 160 -0.53 -16.99 2.18
C GLU A 160 0.32 -17.81 3.17
N GLY A 161 0.03 -19.11 3.26
CA GLY A 161 0.76 -20.06 4.11
C GLY A 161 0.52 -19.90 5.61
N THR A 162 -0.34 -18.96 6.03
CA THR A 162 -0.75 -18.81 7.42
C THR A 162 -2.10 -19.48 7.68
N ARG A 163 -2.49 -19.61 8.95
CA ARG A 163 -3.84 -20.09 9.31
C ARG A 163 -4.98 -19.14 8.85
N PHE A 164 -4.64 -17.96 8.36
CA PHE A 164 -5.56 -16.94 7.87
C PHE A 164 -5.49 -16.77 6.37
N ASP A 165 -4.86 -17.69 5.66
CA ASP A 165 -4.73 -17.68 4.21
C ASP A 165 -6.11 -17.54 3.55
N LEU A 166 -6.31 -16.42 2.85
CA LEU A 166 -7.61 -16.10 2.26
C LEU A 166 -7.95 -17.00 1.07
N SER A 167 -6.96 -17.65 0.44
CA SER A 167 -7.23 -18.62 -0.63
C SER A 167 -7.90 -19.89 -0.13
N LEU A 168 -7.77 -20.19 1.16
CA LEU A 168 -8.36 -21.34 1.84
C LEU A 168 -9.70 -21.02 2.50
N ALA A 169 -10.14 -19.77 2.48
CA ALA A 169 -11.41 -19.36 3.02
C ALA A 169 -12.58 -19.88 2.16
N PRO A 170 -13.75 -20.25 2.74
CA PRO A 170 -14.91 -20.69 1.97
C PRO A 170 -15.36 -19.70 0.89
N GLU A 171 -15.19 -18.41 1.14
CA GLU A 171 -15.52 -17.31 0.25
C GLU A 171 -14.62 -17.25 -0.98
N ALA A 172 -13.42 -17.83 -0.93
CA ALA A 172 -12.51 -17.92 -2.07
C ALA A 172 -13.06 -18.87 -3.17
N GLY A 173 -14.02 -19.72 -2.81
CA GLY A 173 -14.69 -20.64 -3.72
C GLY A 173 -13.78 -21.73 -4.26
N VAL A 174 -14.26 -22.44 -5.28
CA VAL A 174 -13.57 -23.59 -5.89
C VAL A 174 -12.32 -23.23 -6.69
N HIS A 175 -12.08 -21.96 -6.93
CA HIS A 175 -10.90 -21.43 -7.65
C HIS A 175 -9.95 -20.68 -6.73
N HIS A 176 -10.12 -20.80 -5.41
CA HIS A 176 -9.24 -20.27 -4.37
C HIS A 176 -8.88 -18.79 -4.55
N ASN A 177 -9.86 -17.96 -4.95
CA ASN A 177 -9.63 -16.54 -5.19
C ASN A 177 -9.55 -15.74 -3.87
N PRO A 178 -8.39 -15.29 -3.42
CA PRO A 178 -8.25 -14.56 -2.16
C PRO A 178 -8.68 -13.08 -2.28
N LEU A 179 -8.89 -12.58 -3.50
CA LEU A 179 -9.19 -11.18 -3.79
C LEU A 179 -10.69 -10.88 -3.89
N TRP A 180 -11.53 -11.90 -3.92
CA TRP A 180 -12.99 -11.76 -4.09
C TRP A 180 -13.70 -11.18 -2.87
N MET A 181 -13.05 -11.11 -1.73
CA MET A 181 -13.69 -10.77 -0.47
C MET A 181 -14.01 -9.27 -0.36
N THR A 182 -15.26 -8.95 -0.12
CA THR A 182 -15.76 -7.57 0.08
C THR A 182 -15.25 -6.93 1.37
N THR A 183 -14.84 -7.74 2.34
CA THR A 183 -14.28 -7.29 3.64
C THR A 183 -12.91 -7.92 3.86
N SER A 184 -11.98 -7.67 2.94
CA SER A 184 -10.64 -8.23 3.04
C SER A 184 -9.93 -7.78 4.32
N THR A 185 -9.48 -8.75 5.09
CA THR A 185 -8.66 -8.54 6.29
C THR A 185 -7.16 -8.48 5.97
N SER A 186 -6.78 -8.76 4.73
CA SER A 186 -5.38 -8.69 4.26
C SER A 186 -4.99 -7.30 3.76
N VAL A 187 -3.70 -7.12 3.50
CA VAL A 187 -3.15 -5.93 2.84
C VAL A 187 -3.41 -6.00 1.33
N GLY A 188 -3.13 -7.17 0.71
CA GLY A 188 -3.47 -7.42 -0.69
C GLY A 188 -4.98 -7.51 -0.89
N GLN A 189 -5.53 -6.65 -1.72
CA GLN A 189 -6.98 -6.56 -1.97
C GLN A 189 -7.27 -6.36 -3.45
N GLY A 190 -8.37 -6.97 -3.91
CA GLY A 190 -8.86 -6.79 -5.28
C GLY A 190 -9.33 -5.36 -5.60
N GLY A 191 -9.81 -4.63 -4.59
CA GLY A 191 -10.26 -3.24 -4.74
C GLY A 191 -9.15 -2.18 -4.63
N THR A 192 -7.87 -2.58 -4.59
CA THR A 192 -6.76 -1.62 -4.60
C THR A 192 -6.73 -0.85 -5.91
N VAL A 193 -6.74 0.47 -5.85
CA VAL A 193 -6.70 1.35 -7.02
C VAL A 193 -5.27 1.54 -7.52
N VAL A 194 -4.34 1.74 -6.59
CA VAL A 194 -2.92 1.90 -6.86
C VAL A 194 -2.12 1.46 -5.65
N SER A 195 -0.97 0.85 -5.87
CA SER A 195 -0.01 0.52 -4.83
C SER A 195 1.35 1.15 -5.16
N MET A 196 1.98 1.74 -4.15
CA MET A 196 3.24 2.45 -4.32
C MET A 196 4.27 2.02 -3.28
N VAL A 197 5.52 1.87 -3.72
CA VAL A 197 6.68 1.62 -2.85
C VAL A 197 7.75 2.66 -3.17
N TYR A 198 8.17 3.42 -2.17
CA TYR A 198 9.24 4.40 -2.31
C TYR A 198 10.55 3.76 -1.85
N ASP A 199 11.49 3.56 -2.79
CA ASP A 199 12.85 3.09 -2.54
C ASP A 199 13.79 4.30 -2.56
N LEU A 200 14.00 4.87 -1.38
CA LEU A 200 14.80 6.07 -1.17
C LEU A 200 16.18 5.66 -0.65
N ARG A 201 17.23 6.00 -1.39
CA ARG A 201 18.60 5.63 -1.04
C ARG A 201 19.47 6.86 -0.82
N PRO A 202 20.44 6.78 0.11
CA PRO A 202 21.37 7.87 0.31
C PRO A 202 22.22 8.09 -0.94
N ASN A 203 22.48 9.27 -1.30
CA ASN A 203 23.33 9.87 -2.30
C ASN A 203 22.57 10.71 -3.33
N THR A 204 23.30 11.37 -4.22
CA THR A 204 22.76 12.27 -5.25
C THR A 204 22.59 11.61 -6.63
N SER A 205 22.66 10.28 -6.71
CA SER A 205 22.42 9.58 -7.99
C SER A 205 20.98 9.81 -8.46
N PRO A 206 20.75 10.08 -9.75
CA PRO A 206 19.41 10.11 -10.32
C PRO A 206 18.59 8.85 -10.05
N ALA A 207 19.24 7.71 -9.86
CA ALA A 207 18.62 6.44 -9.52
C ALA A 207 18.38 6.25 -8.00
N ALA A 208 18.74 7.21 -7.13
CA ALA A 208 18.60 7.05 -5.67
C ALA A 208 17.14 7.13 -5.20
N GLY A 209 16.32 7.98 -5.80
CA GLY A 209 14.88 8.09 -5.51
C GLY A 209 14.07 7.37 -6.56
N CYS A 210 13.50 6.22 -6.22
CA CYS A 210 12.63 5.44 -7.10
C CYS A 210 11.28 5.18 -6.42
N MET A 211 10.20 5.55 -7.08
CA MET A 211 8.85 5.15 -6.73
C MET A 211 8.44 4.00 -7.65
N TRP A 212 8.06 2.89 -7.06
CA TRP A 212 7.49 1.74 -7.74
C TRP A 212 5.97 1.84 -7.69
N VAL A 213 5.30 1.75 -8.84
CA VAL A 213 3.86 1.95 -8.97
C VAL A 213 3.22 0.75 -9.64
N ALA A 214 2.23 0.15 -8.99
CA ALA A 214 1.36 -0.86 -9.57
C ALA A 214 -0.07 -0.32 -9.67
N CYS A 215 -0.67 -0.49 -10.84
CA CYS A 215 -2.06 -0.10 -11.11
C CYS A 215 -3.02 -1.20 -10.72
N ALA A 216 -4.21 -0.84 -10.24
CA ALA A 216 -5.27 -1.75 -9.83
C ALA A 216 -4.82 -2.74 -8.73
N ALA A 217 -5.34 -3.96 -8.73
CA ALA A 217 -4.98 -4.99 -7.74
C ALA A 217 -3.50 -5.38 -7.87
N ALA A 218 -2.65 -4.86 -7.00
CA ALA A 218 -1.20 -4.99 -7.08
C ALA A 218 -0.70 -6.45 -7.16
N LYS A 219 -1.44 -7.42 -6.59
CA LYS A 219 -1.15 -8.84 -6.69
C LYS A 219 -1.24 -9.38 -8.13
N LEU A 220 -2.01 -8.72 -8.98
CA LEU A 220 -2.26 -9.08 -10.38
C LEU A 220 -1.67 -8.03 -11.33
N ALA A 221 -0.66 -7.30 -10.89
CA ALA A 221 0.02 -6.26 -11.65
C ALA A 221 1.53 -6.35 -11.42
N VAL A 222 2.28 -5.53 -12.15
CA VAL A 222 3.71 -5.35 -11.97
C VAL A 222 4.00 -3.92 -11.54
N TYR A 223 4.90 -3.73 -10.59
CA TYR A 223 5.35 -2.40 -10.18
C TYR A 223 6.34 -1.85 -11.21
N VAL A 224 6.00 -0.73 -11.82
CA VAL A 224 6.89 -0.02 -12.75
C VAL A 224 7.71 1.03 -12.01
N PRO A 225 9.00 1.21 -12.34
CA PRO A 225 9.84 2.19 -11.68
C PRO A 225 9.60 3.60 -12.22
N VAL A 226 9.47 4.57 -11.33
CA VAL A 226 9.38 6.01 -11.63
C VAL A 226 10.43 6.72 -10.81
N PHE A 227 11.38 7.40 -11.45
CA PHE A 227 12.46 8.09 -10.76
C PHE A 227 12.16 9.56 -10.61
N THR A 228 12.52 10.14 -9.45
CA THR A 228 12.34 11.58 -9.19
C THR A 228 13.15 12.47 -10.14
N ALA A 229 14.27 11.96 -10.65
CA ALA A 229 15.11 12.63 -11.63
C ALA A 229 14.64 12.41 -13.09
N GLY A 230 13.66 11.54 -13.32
CA GLY A 230 13.05 11.31 -14.63
C GLY A 230 11.89 12.28 -14.87
N GLU A 231 11.65 12.62 -16.13
CA GLU A 231 10.50 13.43 -16.50
C GLU A 231 9.45 12.60 -17.24
N GLY A 232 8.20 12.73 -16.79
CA GLY A 232 7.04 12.13 -17.45
C GLY A 232 6.96 10.62 -17.33
N LEU A 233 5.86 10.09 -17.83
CA LEU A 233 5.56 8.66 -17.99
C LEU A 233 5.02 8.44 -19.41
N PRO A 234 5.00 7.20 -19.93
CA PRO A 234 4.28 6.89 -21.15
C PRO A 234 2.82 7.34 -21.05
N GLU A 235 2.26 7.77 -22.18
CA GLU A 235 0.90 8.31 -22.29
C GLU A 235 -0.14 7.39 -21.63
N ALA A 236 -0.02 6.07 -21.80
CA ALA A 236 -0.94 5.11 -21.20
C ALA A 236 -1.05 5.19 -19.65
N TYR A 237 -0.04 5.73 -18.96
CA TYR A 237 -0.05 5.94 -17.50
C TYR A 237 -0.57 7.33 -17.08
N THR A 238 -0.80 8.20 -18.03
CA THR A 238 -1.33 9.56 -17.83
C THR A 238 -2.66 9.78 -18.53
N TRP A 239 -3.15 8.75 -19.23
CA TRP A 239 -4.35 8.78 -20.03
C TRP A 239 -5.53 8.11 -19.31
N GLY A 240 -6.73 8.65 -19.55
CA GLY A 240 -8.01 8.09 -19.15
C GLY A 240 -8.82 9.04 -18.29
N GLU A 241 -10.13 8.87 -18.35
CA GLU A 241 -11.10 9.59 -17.52
C GLU A 241 -11.64 8.69 -16.43
N CYS A 242 -11.94 9.26 -15.27
CA CYS A 242 -12.53 8.53 -14.16
C CYS A 242 -13.92 8.00 -14.53
N GLY A 243 -14.12 6.68 -14.40
CA GLY A 243 -15.40 6.04 -14.68
C GLY A 243 -15.62 5.64 -16.15
N GLU A 244 -14.69 5.96 -17.04
CA GLU A 244 -14.76 5.56 -18.44
C GLU A 244 -13.79 4.43 -18.74
N TYR A 245 -14.32 3.26 -19.18
CA TYR A 245 -13.48 2.14 -19.57
C TYR A 245 -12.75 2.43 -20.88
N ASP A 246 -11.43 2.53 -20.80
CA ASP A 246 -10.57 2.77 -21.95
C ASP A 246 -9.27 1.96 -21.83
N LEU A 247 -9.10 1.01 -22.74
CA LEU A 247 -7.87 0.19 -22.80
C LEU A 247 -6.64 0.94 -23.34
N GLY A 248 -6.74 2.20 -23.71
CA GLY A 248 -5.61 3.10 -23.90
C GLY A 248 -4.92 3.43 -22.56
N SER A 249 -5.66 3.35 -21.47
CA SER A 249 -5.13 3.54 -20.11
C SER A 249 -4.47 2.27 -19.57
N ALA A 250 -3.27 2.41 -19.00
CA ALA A 250 -2.58 1.33 -18.32
C ALA A 250 -3.37 0.84 -17.12
N TRP A 251 -4.01 1.74 -16.37
CA TRP A 251 -4.84 1.36 -15.23
C TRP A 251 -5.96 0.39 -15.65
N TRP A 252 -6.69 0.71 -16.72
CA TRP A 252 -7.75 -0.16 -17.22
C TRP A 252 -7.23 -1.48 -17.79
N ALA A 253 -6.03 -1.48 -18.37
CA ALA A 253 -5.42 -2.72 -18.85
C ALA A 253 -5.11 -3.70 -17.69
N PHE A 254 -4.61 -3.21 -16.55
CA PHE A 254 -4.39 -4.03 -15.36
C PHE A 254 -5.68 -4.38 -14.63
N GLN A 255 -6.64 -3.47 -14.56
CA GLN A 255 -7.97 -3.76 -14.00
C GLN A 255 -8.68 -4.86 -14.76
N GLU A 256 -8.62 -4.86 -16.10
CA GLU A 256 -9.15 -5.92 -16.94
C GLU A 256 -8.55 -7.30 -16.61
N ILE A 257 -7.23 -7.36 -16.39
CA ILE A 257 -6.56 -8.59 -15.94
C ILE A 257 -7.14 -9.07 -14.60
N GLY A 258 -7.31 -8.17 -13.65
CA GLY A 258 -7.93 -8.47 -12.37
C GLY A 258 -9.31 -9.12 -12.53
N GLU A 259 -10.18 -8.51 -13.31
CA GLU A 259 -11.54 -9.01 -13.57
C GLU A 259 -11.55 -10.38 -14.28
N LEU A 260 -10.62 -10.59 -15.22
CA LEU A 260 -10.51 -11.87 -15.92
C LEU A 260 -10.01 -13.00 -15.00
N CYS A 261 -9.22 -12.69 -14.00
CA CYS A 261 -8.71 -13.66 -13.02
C CYS A 261 -9.80 -14.15 -12.06
N TYR A 262 -10.81 -13.35 -11.74
CA TYR A 262 -11.75 -13.63 -10.63
C TYR A 262 -12.47 -14.96 -10.76
N ARG A 263 -12.85 -15.38 -11.95
CA ARG A 263 -13.66 -16.58 -12.16
C ARG A 263 -12.86 -17.88 -12.12
N ARG A 264 -11.57 -17.83 -12.43
CA ARG A 264 -10.66 -18.99 -12.53
C ARG A 264 -9.29 -18.60 -12.00
N TYR A 265 -9.25 -18.20 -10.74
CA TYR A 265 -8.07 -17.57 -10.15
C TYR A 265 -6.85 -18.49 -10.22
N ASP A 266 -6.98 -19.77 -9.86
CA ASP A 266 -5.83 -20.69 -9.92
C ASP A 266 -5.25 -20.79 -11.33
N GLU A 267 -6.09 -21.01 -12.35
CA GLU A 267 -5.63 -21.21 -13.71
C GLU A 267 -5.16 -19.93 -14.41
N ILE A 268 -5.75 -18.77 -14.08
CA ILE A 268 -5.45 -17.52 -14.78
C ILE A 268 -4.47 -16.69 -13.96
N ALA A 269 -4.70 -16.50 -12.66
CA ALA A 269 -3.80 -15.71 -11.83
C ALA A 269 -2.55 -16.50 -11.47
N ASN A 270 -2.70 -17.65 -10.78
CA ASN A 270 -1.55 -18.37 -10.24
C ASN A 270 -0.70 -19.05 -11.32
N ASP A 271 -1.33 -19.66 -12.35
CA ASP A 271 -0.57 -20.41 -13.36
C ASP A 271 -0.07 -19.55 -14.52
N LEU A 272 -0.68 -18.38 -14.76
CA LEU A 272 -0.35 -17.57 -15.94
C LEU A 272 0.08 -16.14 -15.62
N VAL A 273 -0.74 -15.34 -14.93
CA VAL A 273 -0.53 -13.90 -14.80
C VAL A 273 0.60 -13.56 -13.82
N ILE A 274 0.52 -14.12 -12.59
CA ILE A 274 1.49 -13.87 -11.53
C ILE A 274 2.91 -14.27 -11.95
N PRO A 275 3.17 -15.47 -12.50
CA PRO A 275 4.52 -15.83 -12.92
C PRO A 275 5.12 -14.89 -13.96
N VAL A 276 4.33 -14.44 -14.93
CA VAL A 276 4.79 -13.50 -15.97
C VAL A 276 5.15 -12.15 -15.38
N PHE A 277 4.30 -11.61 -14.50
CA PHE A 277 4.58 -10.33 -13.86
C PHE A 277 5.72 -10.41 -12.83
N ASP A 278 5.89 -11.53 -12.14
CA ASP A 278 7.01 -11.76 -11.24
C ASP A 278 8.36 -11.79 -11.98
N GLU A 279 8.43 -12.43 -13.15
CA GLU A 279 9.61 -12.42 -14.01
C GLU A 279 9.96 -10.99 -14.47
N MET A 280 8.95 -10.24 -14.93
CA MET A 280 9.13 -8.83 -15.29
C MET A 280 9.59 -7.98 -14.10
N GLN A 281 8.98 -8.17 -12.94
CA GLN A 281 9.34 -7.46 -11.72
C GLN A 281 10.79 -7.71 -11.33
N GLN A 282 11.24 -8.96 -11.41
CA GLN A 282 12.63 -9.31 -11.14
C GLN A 282 13.59 -8.58 -12.08
N GLY A 283 13.30 -8.58 -13.37
CA GLY A 283 14.10 -7.86 -14.36
C GLY A 283 14.17 -6.35 -14.11
N PHE A 284 13.06 -5.74 -13.70
CA PHE A 284 13.01 -4.31 -13.36
C PHE A 284 13.83 -3.99 -12.10
N LEU A 285 13.77 -4.84 -11.09
CA LEU A 285 14.56 -4.67 -9.87
C LEU A 285 16.06 -4.79 -10.14
N GLU A 286 16.48 -5.78 -10.93
CA GLU A 286 17.87 -5.99 -11.30
C GLU A 286 18.45 -4.81 -12.13
N GLU A 287 17.69 -4.29 -13.08
CA GLU A 287 18.14 -3.15 -13.87
C GLU A 287 18.21 -1.87 -13.02
N ARG A 288 17.27 -1.68 -12.10
CA ARG A 288 17.31 -0.57 -11.14
C ARG A 288 18.59 -0.62 -10.30
N GLU A 289 19.03 -1.80 -9.83
CA GLU A 289 20.30 -1.93 -9.09
C GLU A 289 21.49 -1.51 -9.93
N LYS A 290 21.60 -1.99 -11.16
CA LYS A 290 22.69 -1.62 -12.10
C LYS A 290 22.71 -0.12 -12.35
N LEU A 291 21.55 0.51 -12.55
CA LEU A 291 21.45 1.97 -12.74
C LEU A 291 21.94 2.73 -11.49
N TYR A 292 21.59 2.26 -10.31
CA TYR A 292 22.02 2.87 -9.05
C TYR A 292 23.54 2.72 -8.83
N GLU A 293 24.09 1.52 -9.00
CA GLU A 293 25.51 1.20 -8.80
C GLU A 293 26.42 2.01 -9.73
N ARG A 294 26.05 2.13 -11.00
CA ARG A 294 26.83 2.92 -11.99
C ARG A 294 26.53 4.41 -12.00
N ARG A 295 25.64 4.87 -11.12
CA ARG A 295 25.19 6.27 -11.04
C ARG A 295 24.70 6.80 -12.40
N ALA A 296 23.75 6.07 -12.98
CA ALA A 296 23.18 6.39 -14.28
C ALA A 296 22.69 7.83 -14.38
N SER A 297 22.72 8.40 -15.57
CA SER A 297 22.27 9.76 -15.84
C SER A 297 20.73 9.90 -15.71
N PRO A 298 20.18 11.12 -15.57
CA PRO A 298 18.73 11.36 -15.60
C PRO A 298 18.07 10.79 -16.86
N GLU A 299 18.71 10.91 -18.02
CA GLU A 299 18.22 10.40 -19.30
C GLU A 299 18.14 8.87 -19.31
N GLU A 300 19.13 8.18 -18.73
CA GLU A 300 19.14 6.73 -18.64
C GLU A 300 18.04 6.21 -17.71
N VAL A 301 17.86 6.80 -16.52
CA VAL A 301 16.78 6.38 -15.60
C VAL A 301 15.39 6.70 -16.17
N ARG A 302 15.24 7.81 -16.91
CA ARG A 302 14.03 8.13 -17.64
C ARG A 302 13.73 7.11 -18.73
N ALA A 303 14.73 6.80 -19.55
CA ALA A 303 14.59 5.79 -20.62
C ALA A 303 14.16 4.44 -20.07
N PHE A 304 14.73 4.04 -18.94
CA PHE A 304 14.34 2.81 -18.24
C PHE A 304 12.90 2.87 -17.71
N SER A 305 12.50 3.95 -17.03
CA SER A 305 11.11 4.14 -16.59
C SER A 305 10.12 3.96 -17.74
N HIS A 306 10.37 4.65 -18.86
CA HIS A 306 9.50 4.59 -20.02
C HIS A 306 9.45 3.20 -20.65
N ALA A 307 10.60 2.53 -20.79
CA ALA A 307 10.66 1.19 -21.37
C ALA A 307 9.96 0.16 -20.46
N ALA A 308 10.19 0.22 -19.16
CA ALA A 308 9.53 -0.65 -18.19
C ALA A 308 8.01 -0.47 -18.20
N ALA A 309 7.55 0.77 -18.13
CA ALA A 309 6.12 1.09 -18.14
C ALA A 309 5.45 0.67 -19.46
N ALA A 310 6.08 0.95 -20.61
CA ALA A 310 5.56 0.54 -21.91
C ALA A 310 5.50 -0.99 -22.07
N SER A 311 6.53 -1.70 -21.60
CA SER A 311 6.56 -3.17 -21.65
C SER A 311 5.52 -3.81 -20.74
N ALA A 312 5.32 -3.26 -19.53
CA ALA A 312 4.32 -3.72 -18.58
C ALA A 312 2.90 -3.54 -19.12
N TYR A 313 2.60 -2.38 -19.68
CA TYR A 313 1.32 -2.10 -20.34
C TYR A 313 1.07 -3.05 -21.54
N ALA A 314 2.06 -3.18 -22.43
CA ALA A 314 1.96 -4.09 -23.58
C ALA A 314 1.71 -5.54 -23.14
N LYS A 315 2.38 -6.00 -22.08
CA LYS A 315 2.22 -7.35 -21.55
C LYS A 315 0.82 -7.54 -20.91
N ALA A 316 0.31 -6.58 -20.18
CA ALA A 316 -1.06 -6.62 -19.64
C ALA A 316 -2.10 -6.75 -20.78
N ARG A 317 -1.94 -5.98 -21.85
CA ARG A 317 -2.79 -6.05 -23.06
C ARG A 317 -2.71 -7.42 -23.76
N GLU A 318 -1.50 -7.96 -23.91
CA GLU A 318 -1.27 -9.29 -24.48
C GLU A 318 -1.95 -10.38 -23.67
N LEU A 319 -1.72 -10.39 -22.33
CA LEU A 319 -2.35 -11.35 -21.43
C LEU A 319 -3.87 -11.24 -21.43
N GLY A 320 -4.43 -10.03 -21.38
CA GLY A 320 -5.87 -9.82 -21.45
C GLY A 320 -6.48 -10.39 -22.74
N LYS A 321 -5.81 -10.18 -23.88
CA LYS A 321 -6.24 -10.76 -25.16
C LYS A 321 -6.17 -12.30 -25.15
N TYR A 322 -5.06 -12.85 -24.64
CA TYR A 322 -4.87 -14.31 -24.55
C TYR A 322 -5.92 -14.96 -23.65
N VAL A 323 -6.13 -14.42 -22.46
CA VAL A 323 -7.10 -14.94 -21.48
C VAL A 323 -8.52 -14.91 -22.05
N LYS A 324 -8.91 -13.80 -22.68
CA LYS A 324 -10.23 -13.72 -23.36
C LYS A 324 -10.38 -14.75 -24.44
N GLY A 325 -9.38 -14.92 -25.30
CA GLY A 325 -9.40 -15.92 -26.37
C GLY A 325 -9.52 -17.35 -25.85
N LYS A 326 -8.74 -17.68 -24.81
CA LYS A 326 -8.71 -19.05 -24.26
C LYS A 326 -9.92 -19.39 -23.38
N TYR A 327 -10.31 -18.49 -22.50
CA TYR A 327 -11.26 -18.79 -21.42
C TYR A 327 -12.68 -18.29 -21.69
N LEU A 328 -12.86 -17.14 -22.35
CA LEU A 328 -14.21 -16.66 -22.67
C LEU A 328 -14.79 -17.38 -23.89
N CYS A 329 -13.99 -17.61 -24.94
CA CYS A 329 -14.50 -18.31 -26.14
C CYS A 329 -14.79 -19.77 -25.84
N ASN A 330 -14.00 -20.48 -25.05
CA ASN A 330 -14.23 -21.88 -24.72
C ASN A 330 -15.45 -22.12 -23.84
N THR A 331 -15.91 -21.14 -23.09
CA THR A 331 -17.13 -21.27 -22.27
C THR A 331 -18.37 -21.37 -23.14
N VAL A 332 -18.37 -20.78 -24.32
CA VAL A 332 -19.50 -20.87 -25.28
C VAL A 332 -19.47 -22.21 -26.02
N LEU A 333 -18.30 -22.72 -26.37
CA LEU A 333 -18.15 -23.96 -27.14
C LEU A 333 -18.37 -25.24 -26.31
N SER A 334 -18.23 -25.17 -24.98
CA SER A 334 -18.51 -26.33 -24.09
C SER A 334 -20.00 -26.58 -23.85
N TRP A 335 -20.87 -25.71 -24.32
CA TRP A 335 -22.33 -25.84 -24.24
C TRP A 335 -23.01 -26.17 -25.61
N LEU A 336 -22.21 -26.18 -26.68
CA LEU A 336 -22.61 -26.64 -28.01
C LEU A 336 -22.04 -28.02 -28.30
#